data_706c74db1e7e704b8a946eab88da4220
#
_entry.id   706c74db1e7e704b8a946eab88da4220
#
_cell.length_a   1.000
_cell.length_b   1.000
_cell.length_c   1.000
_cell.angle_alpha   90.00
_cell.angle_beta   90.00
_cell.angle_gamma   90.00
#
_symmetry.space_group_name_H-M   'P 1'
#
loop_
_entity.id
_entity.type
_entity.pdbx_description
1 polymer ?
#
loop_
_entity_poly.entity_id
_entity_poly.type
_entity_poly.pdbx_seq_one_letter_code
_entity_poly.pdbx_strand_id
1 'polypeptide(L)'
;MMQKPSSTHRRERVSDAASGGTSRRSLLTGLLAAGVLMTTRALAAKPATQSVTDIAGRSVRIHTPVSRILLGDGTLAYALALLRPDDPFQGVVAWGDNFRAADLDSYRAYQRQFPHIDQIPRFSGKTVDAIGGEQAIALKPDIVVLNLSSAGAATTSGLLRLLEQAGIPVVFVDFRTRMFANTGRSMQILGEVFGRVARAADFLRFRQQQIDRVIQPLKLLTTRPLVMVERAAGLYDDCCLTYGDGNFGELVAVAGGRNLGTQLLPGTFGALSPEKVIHADPDVVLVTGANWSLYSPGGDWVNLGPGADAQEGHARLQRLMQRPAYRTLRAVREQQVYAIWHPFYDNPYYFIALQRVAKWLHPELFAALDPEATFRELHERFLPVPYQSGYWLSLKETVV
;
A
#
# COMPACT_ATOMS: atom_id res chain seq x y z
N MET A 1 11.75 60.11 -25.80
CA MET A 1 12.81 60.99 -25.24
C MET A 1 13.92 60.04 -24.84
N MET A 2 14.91 59.85 -25.74
CA MET A 2 16.29 60.39 -25.60
C MET A 2 17.02 59.75 -24.41
N GLN A 3 18.19 59.14 -24.47
CA GLN A 3 19.25 59.02 -25.50
C GLN A 3 20.28 58.03 -24.97
N LYS A 4 20.85 57.19 -25.81
CA LYS A 4 22.23 56.66 -25.69
C LYS A 4 23.24 57.78 -25.93
N PRO A 5 24.55 57.72 -25.58
CA PRO A 5 25.54 57.00 -26.37
C PRO A 5 26.70 56.37 -25.52
N SER A 6 27.42 55.37 -25.96
CA SER A 6 28.40 55.17 -27.03
C SER A 6 29.86 55.62 -26.65
N SER A 7 30.74 54.70 -26.89
CA SER A 7 32.07 54.71 -27.58
C SER A 7 33.29 54.80 -26.67
N THR A 8 34.47 54.32 -26.91
CA THR A 8 35.19 53.72 -28.05
C THR A 8 36.63 53.45 -27.63
N HIS A 9 37.24 52.43 -28.26
CA HIS A 9 38.61 52.31 -28.68
C HIS A 9 39.82 52.44 -27.70
N ARG A 10 40.78 51.50 -27.72
CA ARG A 10 41.94 51.56 -28.59
C ARG A 10 42.83 50.32 -28.52
N ARG A 11 43.31 49.94 -29.68
CA ARG A 11 44.40 49.00 -30.02
C ARG A 11 45.77 49.55 -29.65
N GLU A 12 46.74 48.62 -29.54
CA GLU A 12 48.09 48.62 -30.20
C GLU A 12 48.89 47.47 -29.60
N ARG A 13 49.28 46.53 -30.25
CA ARG A 13 50.25 46.09 -31.26
C ARG A 13 51.73 46.38 -30.93
N VAL A 14 52.50 45.32 -31.34
CA VAL A 14 53.93 45.33 -31.81
C VAL A 14 54.88 44.80 -30.75
N SER A 15 55.65 43.85 -31.00
CA SER A 15 56.36 43.05 -31.95
C SER A 15 57.68 42.60 -31.37
N ASP A 16 58.15 41.49 -31.83
CA ASP A 16 59.41 40.97 -32.33
C ASP A 16 60.47 40.61 -31.26
N ALA A 17 61.27 39.64 -31.39
CA ALA A 17 61.75 38.72 -32.41
C ALA A 17 62.79 37.81 -31.79
N ALA A 18 62.88 36.66 -32.28
CA ALA A 18 64.01 35.91 -32.83
C ALA A 18 65.05 35.26 -31.91
N SER A 19 65.24 34.08 -32.13
CA SER A 19 66.34 33.25 -32.67
C SER A 19 66.81 32.19 -31.67
N GLY A 20 66.77 30.94 -32.09
CA GLY A 20 67.76 30.20 -32.72
C GLY A 20 68.17 28.94 -31.95
N GLY A 21 68.22 27.81 -32.61
CA GLY A 21 69.01 26.71 -32.14
C GLY A 21 68.45 25.29 -32.33
N THR A 22 68.79 24.73 -33.42
CA THR A 22 68.68 23.34 -33.83
C THR A 22 69.28 22.33 -32.84
N SER A 23 68.65 21.17 -32.63
CA SER A 23 69.27 19.85 -32.87
C SER A 23 68.37 18.67 -32.51
N ARG A 24 67.99 17.96 -33.52
CA ARG A 24 67.93 16.51 -33.80
C ARG A 24 67.79 15.50 -32.68
N ARG A 25 66.87 14.60 -32.95
CA ARG A 25 66.74 13.16 -32.59
C ARG A 25 66.17 12.84 -31.21
N SER A 26 64.95 12.33 -31.15
CA SER A 26 64.77 10.87 -31.11
C SER A 26 63.33 10.48 -30.78
N LEU A 27 62.83 9.59 -31.59
CA LEU A 27 61.97 8.45 -31.28
C LEU A 27 60.55 8.70 -30.79
N LEU A 28 59.68 8.38 -31.74
CA LEU A 28 58.34 7.84 -31.58
C LEU A 28 58.21 6.89 -30.40
N THR A 29 57.24 7.14 -29.53
CA THR A 29 56.45 6.09 -28.90
C THR A 29 55.04 6.58 -28.82
N GLY A 30 54.23 6.20 -29.78
CA GLY A 30 52.79 6.39 -29.77
C GLY A 30 52.16 5.44 -28.75
N LEU A 31 51.67 5.97 -27.65
CA LEU A 31 50.73 5.25 -26.78
C LEU A 31 49.32 5.44 -27.34
N LEU A 32 48.86 4.43 -28.10
CA LEU A 32 47.44 4.20 -28.38
C LEU A 32 46.74 3.90 -27.06
N ALA A 33 46.11 4.86 -26.47
CA ALA A 33 45.11 4.65 -25.41
C ALA A 33 43.86 4.05 -26.07
N ALA A 34 43.87 2.72 -26.19
CA ALA A 34 42.65 1.98 -26.50
C ALA A 34 41.71 2.06 -25.31
N GLY A 35 40.75 2.99 -25.34
CA GLY A 35 39.65 3.04 -24.43
C GLY A 35 38.81 1.77 -24.57
N VAL A 36 39.03 0.82 -23.65
CA VAL A 36 38.13 -0.33 -23.49
C VAL A 36 36.84 0.20 -22.89
N LEU A 37 35.87 0.50 -23.76
CA LEU A 37 34.47 0.59 -23.37
C LEU A 37 34.03 -0.80 -22.87
N MET A 38 34.18 -1.01 -21.56
CA MET A 38 33.48 -2.12 -20.90
C MET A 38 31.99 -1.87 -20.94
N THR A 39 31.35 -2.29 -22.03
CA THR A 39 29.91 -2.49 -22.04
C THR A 39 29.63 -3.60 -21.03
N THR A 40 29.22 -3.22 -19.83
CA THR A 40 28.62 -4.14 -18.87
C THR A 40 27.30 -4.63 -19.47
N ARG A 41 27.39 -5.69 -20.28
CA ARG A 41 26.22 -6.48 -20.62
C ARG A 41 25.66 -6.98 -19.27
N ALA A 42 24.52 -6.46 -18.86
CA ALA A 42 23.73 -7.07 -17.82
C ALA A 42 23.53 -8.54 -18.22
N LEU A 43 24.20 -9.45 -17.53
CA LEU A 43 23.99 -10.88 -17.74
C LEU A 43 22.52 -11.14 -17.41
N ALA A 44 21.71 -11.38 -18.44
CA ALA A 44 20.34 -11.86 -18.24
C ALA A 44 20.43 -13.13 -17.37
N ALA A 45 19.76 -13.11 -16.22
CA ALA A 45 19.73 -14.25 -15.33
C ALA A 45 19.25 -15.47 -16.12
N LYS A 46 20.00 -16.59 -16.01
CA LYS A 46 19.62 -17.83 -16.70
C LYS A 46 18.25 -18.29 -16.21
N PRO A 47 17.37 -18.73 -17.10
CA PRO A 47 16.11 -19.36 -16.70
C PRO A 47 16.39 -20.49 -15.69
N ALA A 48 15.74 -20.41 -14.55
CA ALA A 48 15.83 -21.41 -13.49
C ALA A 48 14.41 -21.75 -13.01
N THR A 49 14.25 -22.95 -12.48
CA THR A 49 12.99 -23.34 -11.84
C THR A 49 13.23 -23.40 -10.33
N GLN A 50 12.36 -22.74 -9.57
CA GLN A 50 12.37 -22.81 -8.11
C GLN A 50 11.00 -23.25 -7.59
N SER A 51 10.96 -23.81 -6.40
CA SER A 51 9.73 -24.17 -5.70
C SER A 51 9.49 -23.20 -4.55
N VAL A 52 8.29 -22.66 -4.47
CA VAL A 52 7.87 -21.74 -3.42
C VAL A 52 6.66 -22.36 -2.71
N THR A 53 6.67 -22.40 -1.38
CA THR A 53 5.49 -22.78 -0.59
C THR A 53 4.64 -21.54 -0.36
N ASP A 54 3.44 -21.48 -0.96
CA ASP A 54 2.53 -20.34 -0.84
C ASP A 54 1.81 -20.30 0.52
N ILE A 55 1.00 -19.24 0.74
CA ILE A 55 0.31 -19.05 2.02
C ILE A 55 -0.81 -20.07 2.27
N ALA A 56 -1.28 -20.75 1.22
CA ALA A 56 -2.22 -21.87 1.32
C ALA A 56 -1.53 -23.22 1.59
N GLY A 57 -0.19 -23.23 1.77
CA GLY A 57 0.60 -24.43 2.03
C GLY A 57 0.91 -25.27 0.79
N ARG A 58 0.63 -24.78 -0.42
CA ARG A 58 0.89 -25.50 -1.67
C ARG A 58 2.33 -25.26 -2.13
N SER A 59 3.00 -26.31 -2.60
CA SER A 59 4.30 -26.20 -3.28
C SER A 59 4.10 -25.85 -4.74
N VAL A 60 4.51 -24.65 -5.15
CA VAL A 60 4.32 -24.12 -6.49
C VAL A 60 5.67 -23.98 -7.18
N ARG A 61 5.82 -24.63 -8.35
CA ARG A 61 6.99 -24.46 -9.20
C ARG A 61 6.84 -23.23 -10.07
N ILE A 62 7.80 -22.32 -10.02
CA ILE A 62 7.84 -21.09 -10.79
C ILE A 62 9.11 -21.02 -11.64
N HIS A 63 8.99 -20.48 -12.84
CA HIS A 63 10.14 -20.19 -13.69
C HIS A 63 10.63 -18.77 -13.39
N THR A 64 11.93 -18.62 -13.21
CA THR A 64 12.56 -17.32 -12.93
C THR A 64 13.52 -16.91 -14.05
N PRO A 65 13.68 -15.62 -14.33
CA PRO A 65 12.98 -14.49 -13.72
C PRO A 65 11.51 -14.38 -14.16
N VAL A 66 10.63 -13.97 -13.24
CA VAL A 66 9.25 -13.66 -13.56
C VAL A 66 9.20 -12.30 -14.27
N SER A 67 8.60 -12.27 -15.45
CA SER A 67 8.51 -11.07 -16.30
C SER A 67 7.08 -10.66 -16.65
N ARG A 68 6.12 -11.59 -16.59
CA ARG A 68 4.72 -11.37 -16.93
C ARG A 68 3.83 -11.79 -15.73
N ILE A 69 3.23 -10.80 -15.10
CA ILE A 69 2.53 -10.97 -13.82
C ILE A 69 1.04 -10.68 -14.03
N LEU A 70 0.17 -11.59 -13.62
CA LEU A 70 -1.25 -11.33 -13.50
C LEU A 70 -1.61 -11.22 -12.02
N LEU A 71 -2.19 -10.08 -11.62
CA LEU A 71 -2.65 -9.85 -10.25
C LEU A 71 -4.17 -10.03 -10.20
N GLY A 72 -4.64 -11.02 -9.47
CA GLY A 72 -6.08 -11.24 -9.30
C GLY A 72 -6.76 -10.18 -8.44
N ASP A 73 -5.98 -9.42 -7.69
CA ASP A 73 -6.42 -8.32 -6.85
C ASP A 73 -5.48 -7.11 -7.06
N GLY A 74 -6.03 -5.97 -7.47
CA GLY A 74 -5.23 -4.77 -7.75
C GLY A 74 -4.56 -4.18 -6.49
N THR A 75 -5.10 -4.45 -5.28
CA THR A 75 -4.48 -4.00 -4.03
C THR A 75 -3.14 -4.67 -3.75
N LEU A 76 -2.81 -5.79 -4.43
CA LEU A 76 -1.46 -6.37 -4.39
C LEU A 76 -0.38 -5.40 -4.89
N ALA A 77 -0.77 -4.33 -5.59
CA ALA A 77 0.11 -3.21 -5.94
C ALA A 77 0.86 -2.64 -4.73
N TYR A 78 0.25 -2.59 -3.55
CA TYR A 78 0.90 -2.13 -2.33
C TYR A 78 2.11 -3.00 -1.93
N ALA A 79 1.98 -4.32 -2.05
CA ALA A 79 3.09 -5.24 -1.78
C ALA A 79 4.18 -5.18 -2.85
N LEU A 80 3.80 -5.05 -4.14
CA LEU A 80 4.74 -4.87 -5.23
C LEU A 80 5.52 -3.57 -5.09
N ALA A 81 4.89 -2.48 -4.67
CA ALA A 81 5.55 -1.19 -4.45
C ALA A 81 6.68 -1.27 -3.40
N LEU A 82 6.48 -2.04 -2.33
CA LEU A 82 7.50 -2.28 -1.32
C LEU A 82 8.71 -3.07 -1.86
N LEU A 83 8.48 -4.01 -2.77
CA LEU A 83 9.51 -4.91 -3.29
C LEU A 83 10.21 -4.38 -4.54
N ARG A 84 9.51 -3.59 -5.34
CA ARG A 84 9.93 -3.14 -6.68
C ARG A 84 9.72 -1.62 -6.81
N PRO A 85 10.40 -0.78 -6.01
CA PRO A 85 10.14 0.67 -5.96
C PRO A 85 10.50 1.39 -7.26
N ASP A 86 11.42 0.83 -8.09
CA ASP A 86 11.80 1.45 -9.36
C ASP A 86 10.61 1.49 -10.34
N ASP A 87 9.86 0.40 -10.42
CA ASP A 87 8.58 0.28 -11.12
C ASP A 87 7.80 -0.94 -10.61
N PRO A 88 6.82 -0.74 -9.72
CA PRO A 88 5.98 -1.83 -9.21
C PRO A 88 5.19 -2.56 -10.28
N PHE A 89 4.88 -1.88 -11.36
CA PHE A 89 3.95 -2.34 -12.40
C PHE A 89 4.65 -2.93 -13.62
N GLN A 90 5.98 -2.86 -13.68
CA GLN A 90 6.74 -3.46 -14.77
C GLN A 90 6.37 -4.94 -14.93
N GLY A 91 5.91 -5.32 -16.13
CA GLY A 91 5.53 -6.69 -16.44
C GLY A 91 4.16 -7.11 -15.88
N VAL A 92 3.40 -6.24 -15.24
CA VAL A 92 1.99 -6.54 -14.92
C VAL A 92 1.20 -6.54 -16.22
N VAL A 93 0.68 -7.71 -16.61
CA VAL A 93 -0.04 -7.88 -17.87
C VAL A 93 -1.53 -7.64 -17.74
N ALA A 94 -2.08 -7.81 -16.53
CA ALA A 94 -3.43 -7.43 -16.16
C ALA A 94 -3.61 -7.49 -14.64
N TRP A 95 -4.61 -6.78 -14.12
CA TRP A 95 -4.93 -6.74 -12.69
C TRP A 95 -6.41 -6.45 -12.40
N GLY A 96 -6.84 -6.69 -11.15
CA GLY A 96 -8.17 -6.31 -10.69
C GLY A 96 -8.34 -4.79 -10.61
N ASP A 97 -9.50 -4.25 -11.03
CA ASP A 97 -9.79 -2.79 -10.97
C ASP A 97 -10.04 -2.26 -9.54
N ASN A 98 -10.07 -3.14 -8.56
CA ASN A 98 -10.38 -2.78 -7.17
C ASN A 98 -9.36 -1.83 -6.54
N PHE A 99 -8.10 -1.78 -6.97
CA PHE A 99 -7.16 -0.75 -6.53
C PHE A 99 -7.64 0.66 -6.90
N ARG A 100 -8.02 0.87 -8.17
CA ARG A 100 -8.53 2.16 -8.64
C ARG A 100 -9.92 2.47 -8.08
N ALA A 101 -10.80 1.47 -8.05
CA ALA A 101 -12.18 1.67 -7.63
C ALA A 101 -12.33 1.89 -6.11
N ALA A 102 -11.50 1.21 -5.30
CA ALA A 102 -11.59 1.27 -3.84
C ALA A 102 -10.63 2.27 -3.18
N ASP A 103 -9.63 2.76 -3.91
CA ASP A 103 -8.65 3.74 -3.41
C ASP A 103 -8.12 4.62 -4.55
N LEU A 104 -8.99 5.50 -5.03
CA LEU A 104 -8.70 6.35 -6.17
C LEU A 104 -7.51 7.29 -5.93
N ASP A 105 -7.34 7.77 -4.70
CA ASP A 105 -6.29 8.75 -4.40
C ASP A 105 -4.89 8.09 -4.40
N SER A 106 -4.76 6.88 -3.85
CA SER A 106 -3.52 6.10 -4.00
C SER A 106 -3.27 5.74 -5.46
N TYR A 107 -4.30 5.28 -6.20
CA TYR A 107 -4.16 5.00 -7.62
C TYR A 107 -3.60 6.20 -8.38
N ARG A 108 -4.15 7.41 -8.15
CA ARG A 108 -3.67 8.65 -8.76
C ARG A 108 -2.25 9.03 -8.35
N ALA A 109 -1.86 8.75 -7.09
CA ALA A 109 -0.48 8.97 -6.66
C ALA A 109 0.50 8.10 -7.44
N TYR A 110 0.17 6.82 -7.61
CA TYR A 110 0.97 5.90 -8.45
C TYR A 110 0.91 6.25 -9.93
N GLN A 111 -0.25 6.66 -10.46
CA GLN A 111 -0.42 7.07 -11.85
C GLN A 111 0.47 8.26 -12.22
N ARG A 112 0.61 9.23 -11.33
CA ARG A 112 1.53 10.37 -11.55
C ARG A 112 2.98 9.94 -11.69
N GLN A 113 3.40 8.94 -10.92
CA GLN A 113 4.77 8.41 -10.94
C GLN A 113 4.98 7.42 -12.08
N PHE A 114 3.96 6.62 -12.40
CA PHE A 114 3.98 5.54 -13.39
C PHE A 114 2.78 5.65 -14.35
N PRO A 115 2.78 6.60 -15.31
CA PRO A 115 1.62 6.87 -16.17
C PRO A 115 1.16 5.68 -17.02
N HIS A 116 2.04 4.70 -17.26
CA HIS A 116 1.71 3.51 -18.05
C HIS A 116 0.70 2.56 -17.34
N ILE A 117 0.41 2.76 -16.04
CA ILE A 117 -0.56 1.92 -15.34
C ILE A 117 -1.97 2.01 -15.92
N ASP A 118 -2.31 3.11 -16.58
CA ASP A 118 -3.60 3.26 -17.26
C ASP A 118 -3.75 2.33 -18.47
N GLN A 119 -2.65 1.90 -19.06
CA GLN A 119 -2.62 1.01 -20.20
C GLN A 119 -2.70 -0.47 -19.81
N ILE A 120 -2.51 -0.79 -18.52
CA ILE A 120 -2.61 -2.18 -18.04
C ILE A 120 -4.09 -2.59 -18.04
N PRO A 121 -4.44 -3.69 -18.75
CA PRO A 121 -5.80 -4.23 -18.74
C PRO A 121 -6.31 -4.48 -17.33
N ARG A 122 -7.55 -4.09 -17.06
CA ARG A 122 -8.20 -4.26 -15.76
C ARG A 122 -9.40 -5.18 -15.88
N PHE A 123 -9.57 -6.06 -14.89
CA PHE A 123 -10.77 -6.87 -14.76
C PHE A 123 -11.78 -6.09 -13.91
N SER A 124 -12.98 -5.93 -14.44
CA SER A 124 -14.09 -5.34 -13.69
C SER A 124 -14.82 -6.43 -12.93
N GLY A 125 -14.71 -6.48 -11.61
CA GLY A 125 -15.41 -7.43 -10.76
C GLY A 125 -14.92 -7.37 -9.32
N LYS A 126 -15.79 -7.77 -8.38
CA LYS A 126 -15.46 -7.82 -6.94
C LYS A 126 -14.74 -9.11 -6.54
N THR A 127 -14.64 -10.08 -7.45
CA THR A 127 -14.12 -11.43 -7.19
C THR A 127 -13.21 -11.87 -8.32
N VAL A 128 -12.35 -12.83 -8.02
CA VAL A 128 -11.42 -13.45 -8.96
C VAL A 128 -12.14 -14.11 -10.17
N ASP A 129 -13.41 -14.42 -10.03
CA ASP A 129 -14.26 -14.97 -11.11
C ASP A 129 -14.43 -14.00 -12.28
N ALA A 130 -14.18 -12.71 -12.08
CA ALA A 130 -14.13 -11.70 -13.14
C ALA A 130 -12.93 -11.89 -14.09
N ILE A 131 -11.94 -12.71 -13.70
CA ILE A 131 -10.85 -13.14 -14.57
C ILE A 131 -11.36 -14.38 -15.31
N GLY A 132 -11.87 -14.22 -16.52
CA GLY A 132 -12.17 -15.39 -17.36
C GLY A 132 -10.90 -16.23 -17.55
N GLY A 133 -10.97 -17.54 -17.24
CA GLY A 133 -9.78 -18.42 -17.32
C GLY A 133 -9.11 -18.40 -18.69
N GLU A 134 -9.89 -18.38 -19.77
CA GLU A 134 -9.38 -18.26 -21.14
C GLU A 134 -8.68 -16.92 -21.38
N GLN A 135 -9.22 -15.82 -20.87
CA GLN A 135 -8.61 -14.50 -20.97
C GLN A 135 -7.28 -14.45 -20.20
N ALA A 136 -7.25 -15.05 -19.01
CA ALA A 136 -6.02 -15.15 -18.22
C ALA A 136 -4.93 -15.93 -18.98
N ILE A 137 -5.28 -17.07 -19.61
CA ILE A 137 -4.37 -17.89 -20.42
C ILE A 137 -3.89 -17.12 -21.65
N ALA A 138 -4.77 -16.39 -22.34
CA ALA A 138 -4.43 -15.60 -23.52
C ALA A 138 -3.38 -14.51 -23.25
N LEU A 139 -3.35 -13.98 -22.01
CA LEU A 139 -2.34 -13.03 -21.57
C LEU A 139 -0.95 -13.65 -21.35
N LYS A 140 -0.84 -14.99 -21.36
CA LYS A 140 0.42 -15.74 -21.18
C LYS A 140 1.26 -15.21 -19.99
N PRO A 141 0.71 -15.15 -18.77
CA PRO A 141 1.48 -14.75 -17.61
C PRO A 141 2.46 -15.84 -17.19
N ASP A 142 3.63 -15.45 -16.68
CA ASP A 142 4.58 -16.38 -16.04
C ASP A 142 4.07 -16.82 -14.67
N ILE A 143 3.21 -16.01 -14.06
CA ILE A 143 2.62 -16.26 -12.75
C ILE A 143 1.30 -15.50 -12.58
N VAL A 144 0.39 -16.12 -11.83
CA VAL A 144 -0.81 -15.47 -11.29
C VAL A 144 -0.67 -15.34 -9.77
N VAL A 145 -0.84 -14.14 -9.22
CA VAL A 145 -0.83 -13.89 -7.77
C VAL A 145 -2.26 -13.60 -7.31
N LEU A 146 -2.76 -14.38 -6.38
CA LEU A 146 -4.11 -14.25 -5.82
C LEU A 146 -4.04 -13.99 -4.30
N ASN A 147 -5.04 -13.26 -3.79
CA ASN A 147 -5.26 -13.18 -2.36
C ASN A 147 -5.89 -14.49 -1.86
N LEU A 148 -5.50 -14.96 -0.67
CA LEU A 148 -6.01 -16.19 -0.05
C LEU A 148 -7.53 -16.18 0.08
N SER A 149 -8.13 -15.01 0.34
CA SER A 149 -9.60 -14.85 0.40
C SER A 149 -10.30 -15.24 -0.90
N SER A 150 -9.60 -15.29 -2.03
CA SER A 150 -10.13 -15.69 -3.34
C SER A 150 -9.98 -17.19 -3.61
N ALA A 151 -9.32 -17.95 -2.73
CA ALA A 151 -9.00 -19.36 -3.02
C ALA A 151 -10.25 -20.23 -3.24
N GLY A 152 -11.28 -20.03 -2.41
CA GLY A 152 -12.55 -20.75 -2.55
C GLY A 152 -13.24 -20.47 -3.90
N ALA A 153 -13.37 -19.19 -4.26
CA ALA A 153 -13.98 -18.78 -5.53
C ALA A 153 -13.17 -19.28 -6.74
N ALA A 154 -11.84 -19.14 -6.70
CA ALA A 154 -10.95 -19.62 -7.77
C ALA A 154 -11.00 -21.15 -7.96
N THR A 155 -11.24 -21.89 -6.87
CA THR A 155 -11.45 -23.35 -6.94
C THR A 155 -12.81 -23.68 -7.53
N THR A 156 -13.87 -23.05 -7.03
CA THR A 156 -15.26 -23.33 -7.43
C THR A 156 -15.53 -22.96 -8.88
N SER A 157 -14.97 -21.85 -9.37
CA SER A 157 -15.07 -21.44 -10.77
C SER A 157 -14.25 -22.31 -11.74
N GLY A 158 -13.38 -23.17 -11.21
CA GLY A 158 -12.46 -23.97 -12.01
C GLY A 158 -11.26 -23.22 -12.56
N LEU A 159 -11.06 -21.93 -12.18
CA LEU A 159 -9.94 -21.10 -12.64
C LEU A 159 -8.58 -21.74 -12.33
N LEU A 160 -8.40 -22.26 -11.10
CA LEU A 160 -7.14 -22.89 -10.70
C LEU A 160 -6.79 -24.06 -11.61
N ARG A 161 -7.77 -24.94 -11.88
CA ARG A 161 -7.58 -26.10 -12.75
C ARG A 161 -7.21 -25.70 -14.18
N LEU A 162 -7.87 -24.67 -14.72
CA LEU A 162 -7.58 -24.18 -16.08
C LEU A 162 -6.16 -23.62 -16.18
N LEU A 163 -5.72 -22.83 -15.22
CA LEU A 163 -4.37 -22.27 -15.18
C LEU A 163 -3.31 -23.35 -15.00
N GLU A 164 -3.53 -24.33 -14.13
CA GLU A 164 -2.64 -25.48 -13.92
C GLU A 164 -2.50 -26.32 -15.20
N GLN A 165 -3.61 -26.59 -15.91
CA GLN A 165 -3.59 -27.29 -17.20
C GLN A 165 -2.83 -26.54 -18.29
N ALA A 166 -2.87 -25.21 -18.25
CA ALA A 166 -2.10 -24.34 -19.12
C ALA A 166 -0.62 -24.19 -18.70
N GLY A 167 -0.18 -24.82 -17.61
CA GLY A 167 1.17 -24.69 -17.06
C GLY A 167 1.47 -23.33 -16.42
N ILE A 168 0.44 -22.57 -16.06
CA ILE A 168 0.58 -21.24 -15.45
C ILE A 168 0.51 -21.39 -13.92
N PRO A 169 1.61 -21.12 -13.19
CA PRO A 169 1.64 -21.23 -11.74
C PRO A 169 0.77 -20.16 -11.07
N VAL A 170 0.04 -20.57 -10.02
CA VAL A 170 -0.76 -19.68 -9.17
C VAL A 170 -0.19 -19.70 -7.77
N VAL A 171 0.13 -18.51 -7.22
CA VAL A 171 0.63 -18.32 -5.86
C VAL A 171 -0.38 -17.52 -5.05
N PHE A 172 -0.74 -18.03 -3.87
CA PHE A 172 -1.56 -17.32 -2.91
C PHE A 172 -0.72 -16.56 -1.89
N VAL A 173 -1.17 -15.34 -1.57
CA VAL A 173 -0.68 -14.48 -0.49
C VAL A 173 -1.85 -13.96 0.34
N ASP A 174 -1.62 -13.46 1.55
CA ASP A 174 -2.68 -12.93 2.40
C ASP A 174 -2.23 -11.69 3.16
N PHE A 175 -2.88 -10.57 2.85
CA PHE A 175 -2.73 -9.31 3.56
C PHE A 175 -4.04 -8.84 4.21
N ARG A 176 -5.08 -9.67 4.12
CA ARG A 176 -6.46 -9.30 4.45
C ARG A 176 -7.06 -10.13 5.58
N THR A 177 -6.98 -11.47 5.48
CA THR A 177 -7.74 -12.35 6.38
C THR A 177 -7.08 -12.44 7.74
N ARG A 178 -5.78 -12.73 7.78
CA ARG A 178 -4.96 -12.86 8.99
C ARG A 178 -3.74 -11.95 8.90
N MET A 179 -3.98 -10.63 8.99
CA MET A 179 -2.95 -9.61 8.71
C MET A 179 -1.67 -9.81 9.54
N PHE A 180 -1.81 -10.05 10.85
CA PHE A 180 -0.65 -10.19 11.74
C PHE A 180 0.11 -11.49 11.49
N ALA A 181 -0.60 -12.59 11.28
CA ALA A 181 0.00 -13.91 11.08
C ALA A 181 0.59 -14.09 9.68
N ASN A 182 -0.11 -13.63 8.64
CA ASN A 182 0.19 -14.02 7.26
C ASN A 182 1.02 -12.99 6.47
N THR A 183 1.00 -11.69 6.81
CA THR A 183 1.72 -10.65 6.06
C THR A 183 3.22 -10.94 5.98
N GLY A 184 3.84 -11.39 7.08
CA GLY A 184 5.26 -11.69 7.09
C GLY A 184 5.63 -12.76 6.06
N ARG A 185 4.91 -13.89 6.08
CA ARG A 185 5.15 -14.99 5.14
C ARG A 185 4.78 -14.59 3.71
N SER A 186 3.69 -13.85 3.50
CA SER A 186 3.28 -13.37 2.18
C SER A 186 4.32 -12.46 1.53
N MET A 187 4.95 -11.55 2.30
CA MET A 187 6.05 -10.72 1.80
C MET A 187 7.30 -11.53 1.47
N GLN A 188 7.62 -12.58 2.25
CA GLN A 188 8.72 -13.52 1.93
C GLN A 188 8.43 -14.25 0.62
N ILE A 189 7.23 -14.80 0.46
CA ILE A 189 6.79 -15.48 -0.77
C ILE A 189 6.97 -14.57 -1.99
N LEU A 190 6.47 -13.33 -1.92
CA LEU A 190 6.64 -12.38 -3.03
C LEU A 190 8.10 -12.00 -3.25
N GLY A 191 8.89 -11.88 -2.17
CA GLY A 191 10.34 -11.68 -2.26
C GLY A 191 11.06 -12.82 -2.99
N GLU A 192 10.67 -14.06 -2.72
CA GLU A 192 11.16 -15.27 -3.41
C GLU A 192 10.72 -15.24 -4.88
N VAL A 193 9.43 -15.03 -5.16
CA VAL A 193 8.84 -14.98 -6.50
C VAL A 193 9.53 -13.94 -7.41
N PHE A 194 9.76 -12.75 -6.88
CA PHE A 194 10.31 -11.63 -7.67
C PHE A 194 11.83 -11.44 -7.52
N GLY A 195 12.54 -12.36 -6.82
CA GLY A 195 13.98 -12.24 -6.59
C GLY A 195 14.35 -11.02 -5.74
N ARG A 196 13.48 -10.64 -4.80
CA ARG A 196 13.64 -9.48 -3.90
C ARG A 196 13.73 -9.86 -2.42
N VAL A 197 14.31 -11.01 -2.13
CA VAL A 197 14.39 -11.59 -0.77
C VAL A 197 15.02 -10.63 0.24
N ALA A 198 16.14 -9.99 -0.11
CA ALA A 198 16.81 -9.04 0.78
C ALA A 198 15.92 -7.84 1.13
N ARG A 199 15.21 -7.29 0.13
CA ARG A 199 14.32 -6.15 0.33
C ARG A 199 13.09 -6.53 1.16
N ALA A 200 12.52 -7.72 0.91
CA ALA A 200 11.45 -8.26 1.74
C ALA A 200 11.88 -8.39 3.21
N ALA A 201 13.09 -8.94 3.45
CA ALA A 201 13.63 -9.10 4.80
C ALA A 201 13.87 -7.73 5.48
N ASP A 202 14.32 -6.72 4.75
CA ASP A 202 14.55 -5.37 5.28
C ASP A 202 13.23 -4.70 5.70
N PHE A 203 12.22 -4.76 4.83
CA PHE A 203 10.87 -4.29 5.16
C PHE A 203 10.29 -5.03 6.38
N LEU A 204 10.45 -6.35 6.46
CA LEU A 204 9.93 -7.15 7.58
C LEU A 204 10.61 -6.83 8.91
N ARG A 205 11.91 -6.52 8.92
CA ARG A 205 12.60 -6.03 10.12
C ARG A 205 12.02 -4.69 10.57
N PHE A 206 11.86 -3.75 9.64
CA PHE A 206 11.24 -2.45 9.93
C PHE A 206 9.82 -2.64 10.49
N ARG A 207 8.98 -3.40 9.80
CA ARG A 207 7.62 -3.72 10.25
C ARG A 207 7.59 -4.27 11.67
N GLN A 208 8.44 -5.28 11.97
CA GLN A 208 8.45 -5.91 13.29
C GLN A 208 8.85 -4.93 14.38
N GLN A 209 9.87 -4.12 14.15
CA GLN A 209 10.28 -3.06 15.09
C GLN A 209 9.12 -2.11 15.40
N GLN A 210 8.35 -1.72 14.39
CA GLN A 210 7.22 -0.81 14.59
C GLN A 210 6.04 -1.47 15.33
N ILE A 211 5.78 -2.75 15.09
CA ILE A 211 4.78 -3.54 15.83
C ILE A 211 5.19 -3.68 17.30
N ASP A 212 6.46 -3.98 17.57
CA ASP A 212 6.97 -4.17 18.94
C ASP A 212 6.84 -2.90 19.79
N ARG A 213 6.95 -1.71 19.19
CA ARG A 213 6.70 -0.41 19.87
C ARG A 213 5.28 -0.30 20.43
N VAL A 214 4.33 -1.04 19.87
CA VAL A 214 2.94 -1.10 20.36
C VAL A 214 2.76 -2.26 21.32
N ILE A 215 3.16 -3.46 20.94
CA ILE A 215 2.82 -4.68 21.69
C ILE A 215 3.52 -4.72 23.04
N GLN A 216 4.78 -4.25 23.15
CA GLN A 216 5.53 -4.36 24.39
C GLN A 216 4.92 -3.51 25.54
N PRO A 217 4.57 -2.22 25.34
CA PRO A 217 3.90 -1.43 26.37
C PRO A 217 2.54 -1.99 26.80
N LEU A 218 1.79 -2.59 25.87
CA LEU A 218 0.44 -3.12 26.14
C LEU A 218 0.42 -4.36 27.03
N LYS A 219 1.55 -5.02 27.29
CA LYS A 219 1.62 -6.20 28.18
C LYS A 219 1.22 -5.91 29.62
N LEU A 220 1.35 -4.66 30.04
CA LEU A 220 1.02 -4.21 31.39
C LEU A 220 -0.38 -3.61 31.49
N LEU A 221 -1.14 -3.61 30.42
CA LEU A 221 -2.44 -2.97 30.36
C LEU A 221 -3.51 -3.81 31.08
N THR A 222 -4.21 -3.19 32.03
CA THR A 222 -5.27 -3.84 32.81
C THR A 222 -6.68 -3.56 32.26
N THR A 223 -6.87 -2.42 31.61
CA THR A 223 -8.16 -2.00 31.06
C THR A 223 -8.08 -1.82 29.55
N ARG A 224 -9.17 -2.22 28.86
CA ARG A 224 -9.24 -2.14 27.40
C ARG A 224 -10.56 -1.51 26.99
N PRO A 225 -10.55 -0.34 26.29
CA PRO A 225 -11.78 0.30 25.84
C PRO A 225 -12.54 -0.58 24.84
N LEU A 226 -13.87 -0.50 24.91
CA LEU A 226 -14.76 -1.13 23.94
C LEU A 226 -14.84 -0.26 22.68
N VAL A 227 -14.55 -0.85 21.51
CA VAL A 227 -14.48 -0.14 20.24
C VAL A 227 -15.54 -0.68 19.28
N MET A 228 -16.39 0.21 18.75
CA MET A 228 -17.20 -0.07 17.58
C MET A 228 -16.41 0.33 16.33
N VAL A 229 -16.10 -0.64 15.47
CA VAL A 229 -15.51 -0.35 14.15
C VAL A 229 -16.61 -0.34 13.10
N GLU A 230 -16.90 0.80 12.47
CA GLU A 230 -17.79 0.83 11.32
C GLU A 230 -16.99 0.69 10.02
N ARG A 231 -17.22 -0.42 9.34
CA ARG A 231 -16.59 -0.74 8.07
C ARG A 231 -17.21 0.07 6.94
N ALA A 232 -16.37 0.80 6.18
CA ALA A 232 -16.79 1.56 5.00
C ALA A 232 -17.99 2.49 5.29
N ALA A 233 -17.87 3.27 6.37
CA ALA A 233 -18.93 4.16 6.85
C ALA A 233 -19.38 5.14 5.77
N GLY A 234 -20.71 5.24 5.56
CA GLY A 234 -21.33 6.11 4.55
C GLY A 234 -21.22 5.60 3.11
N LEU A 235 -20.66 4.41 2.87
CA LEU A 235 -20.70 3.76 1.56
C LEU A 235 -22.06 3.11 1.28
N TYR A 236 -22.78 2.75 2.34
CA TYR A 236 -24.12 2.20 2.33
C TYR A 236 -25.01 3.04 3.24
N ASP A 237 -26.30 3.09 2.94
CA ASP A 237 -27.28 3.89 3.71
C ASP A 237 -27.41 3.37 5.14
N ASP A 238 -27.37 2.05 5.32
CA ASP A 238 -27.47 1.43 6.63
C ASP A 238 -26.15 1.54 7.41
N CYS A 239 -26.27 1.72 8.74
CA CYS A 239 -25.12 1.65 9.60
C CYS A 239 -24.75 0.20 9.94
N CYS A 240 -23.64 0.11 10.57
CA CYS A 240 -23.19 -0.86 11.55
C CYS A 240 -22.64 -2.13 10.91
N LEU A 241 -22.19 -2.06 9.64
CA LEU A 241 -21.25 -3.04 9.11
C LEU A 241 -19.96 -3.00 9.94
N THR A 242 -19.49 -4.13 10.41
CA THR A 242 -18.33 -4.19 11.30
C THR A 242 -17.47 -5.42 11.04
N TYR A 243 -16.31 -5.45 11.67
CA TYR A 243 -15.39 -6.57 11.66
C TYR A 243 -15.59 -7.42 12.92
N GLY A 244 -15.56 -8.74 12.78
CA GLY A 244 -15.55 -9.70 13.86
C GLY A 244 -14.13 -10.00 14.37
N ASP A 245 -13.69 -11.25 14.28
CA ASP A 245 -12.42 -11.76 14.84
C ASP A 245 -11.19 -11.56 13.96
N GLY A 246 -11.34 -11.01 12.75
CA GLY A 246 -10.25 -10.74 11.81
C GLY A 246 -10.15 -9.28 11.40
N ASN A 247 -9.14 -8.96 10.61
CA ASN A 247 -8.93 -7.67 9.98
C ASN A 247 -8.87 -6.49 10.99
N PHE A 248 -9.67 -5.43 10.86
CA PHE A 248 -9.70 -4.33 11.84
C PHE A 248 -10.14 -4.77 13.24
N GLY A 249 -10.92 -5.87 13.37
CA GLY A 249 -11.23 -6.44 14.67
C GLY A 249 -9.99 -6.99 15.38
N GLU A 250 -9.15 -7.73 14.66
CA GLU A 250 -7.83 -8.19 15.13
C GLU A 250 -6.92 -6.99 15.44
N LEU A 251 -6.90 -5.97 14.56
CA LEU A 251 -6.09 -4.76 14.75
C LEU A 251 -6.47 -4.03 16.05
N VAL A 252 -7.75 -3.83 16.31
CA VAL A 252 -8.23 -3.22 17.57
C VAL A 252 -7.79 -4.05 18.79
N ALA A 253 -7.91 -5.37 18.73
CA ALA A 253 -7.49 -6.25 19.83
C ALA A 253 -5.98 -6.16 20.10
N VAL A 254 -5.15 -6.15 19.05
CA VAL A 254 -3.69 -5.99 19.13
C VAL A 254 -3.30 -4.58 19.58
N ALA A 255 -4.10 -3.55 19.23
CA ALA A 255 -3.92 -2.17 19.70
C ALA A 255 -4.33 -1.95 21.17
N GLY A 256 -4.78 -2.99 21.89
CA GLY A 256 -5.16 -2.89 23.28
C GLY A 256 -6.64 -2.56 23.51
N GLY A 257 -7.50 -2.64 22.49
CA GLY A 257 -8.95 -2.48 22.61
C GLY A 257 -9.70 -3.81 22.73
N ARG A 258 -11.03 -3.72 22.90
CA ARG A 258 -11.99 -4.83 22.76
C ARG A 258 -12.91 -4.48 21.59
N ASN A 259 -12.87 -5.28 20.54
CA ASN A 259 -13.73 -5.03 19.39
C ASN A 259 -15.16 -5.52 19.65
N LEU A 260 -16.16 -4.66 19.50
CA LEU A 260 -17.58 -4.99 19.70
C LEU A 260 -18.04 -6.09 18.75
N GLY A 261 -17.62 -6.02 17.48
CA GLY A 261 -17.99 -7.02 16.48
C GLY A 261 -17.50 -8.42 16.82
N THR A 262 -16.30 -8.59 17.42
CA THR A 262 -15.79 -9.89 17.85
C THR A 262 -16.68 -10.55 18.93
N GLN A 263 -17.37 -9.74 19.73
CA GLN A 263 -18.25 -10.26 20.78
C GLN A 263 -19.64 -10.68 20.25
N LEU A 264 -20.07 -10.12 19.11
CA LEU A 264 -21.47 -10.22 18.67
C LEU A 264 -21.64 -10.91 17.31
N LEU A 265 -20.56 -11.12 16.56
CA LEU A 265 -20.60 -11.72 15.22
C LEU A 265 -19.76 -12.99 15.15
N PRO A 266 -20.27 -14.03 14.50
CA PRO A 266 -19.43 -15.15 14.08
C PRO A 266 -18.59 -14.73 12.85
N GLY A 267 -17.29 -15.02 12.86
CA GLY A 267 -16.39 -14.83 11.73
C GLY A 267 -15.86 -13.41 11.56
N THR A 268 -15.38 -13.11 10.35
CA THR A 268 -14.49 -11.96 10.10
C THR A 268 -15.22 -10.62 9.96
N PHE A 269 -16.45 -10.60 9.46
CA PHE A 269 -17.26 -9.38 9.32
C PHE A 269 -18.75 -9.68 9.18
N GLY A 270 -19.57 -8.68 9.50
CA GLY A 270 -21.02 -8.74 9.38
C GLY A 270 -21.68 -7.42 9.73
N ALA A 271 -22.99 -7.42 9.90
CA ALA A 271 -23.77 -6.27 10.33
C ALA A 271 -24.29 -6.47 11.76
N LEU A 272 -24.21 -5.44 12.57
CA LEU A 272 -24.90 -5.35 13.85
C LEU A 272 -26.20 -4.54 13.67
N SER A 273 -27.24 -4.82 14.48
CA SER A 273 -28.38 -3.91 14.51
C SER A 273 -28.02 -2.63 15.27
N PRO A 274 -28.61 -1.48 14.88
CA PRO A 274 -28.42 -0.22 15.61
C PRO A 274 -28.66 -0.33 17.12
N GLU A 275 -29.68 -1.10 17.53
CA GLU A 275 -30.04 -1.31 18.94
C GLU A 275 -28.93 -2.01 19.71
N LYS A 276 -28.25 -2.97 19.10
CA LYS A 276 -27.09 -3.65 19.72
C LYS A 276 -25.94 -2.67 19.96
N VAL A 277 -25.68 -1.76 19.02
CA VAL A 277 -24.63 -0.76 19.16
C VAL A 277 -24.99 0.25 20.25
N ILE A 278 -26.25 0.73 20.27
CA ILE A 278 -26.74 1.66 21.30
C ILE A 278 -26.68 1.01 22.69
N HIS A 279 -27.13 -0.24 22.81
CA HIS A 279 -27.11 -0.97 24.09
C HIS A 279 -25.68 -1.21 24.61
N ALA A 280 -24.73 -1.48 23.70
CA ALA A 280 -23.34 -1.73 24.07
C ALA A 280 -22.61 -0.46 24.52
N ASP A 281 -23.06 0.73 24.08
CA ASP A 281 -22.50 2.07 24.32
C ASP A 281 -20.96 2.07 24.31
N PRO A 282 -20.33 1.82 23.16
CA PRO A 282 -18.87 1.66 23.07
C PRO A 282 -18.13 2.92 23.54
N ASP A 283 -16.94 2.72 24.11
CA ASP A 283 -16.06 3.80 24.57
C ASP A 283 -15.50 4.63 23.39
N VAL A 284 -15.33 3.97 22.23
CA VAL A 284 -14.73 4.56 21.03
C VAL A 284 -15.50 4.10 19.80
N VAL A 285 -15.70 5.02 18.84
CA VAL A 285 -16.16 4.72 17.49
C VAL A 285 -15.00 4.96 16.51
N LEU A 286 -14.65 3.92 15.76
CA LEU A 286 -13.66 3.97 14.69
C LEU A 286 -14.35 3.70 13.37
N VAL A 287 -14.39 4.68 12.45
CA VAL A 287 -14.92 4.48 11.11
C VAL A 287 -13.78 4.28 10.11
N THR A 288 -14.02 3.47 9.09
CA THR A 288 -13.07 3.33 7.99
C THR A 288 -13.60 4.00 6.73
N GLY A 289 -12.74 4.76 6.03
CA GLY A 289 -13.11 5.55 4.85
C GLY A 289 -12.01 5.60 3.80
N ALA A 290 -12.38 5.93 2.56
CA ALA A 290 -11.48 6.12 1.43
C ALA A 290 -12.19 6.95 0.34
N ASN A 291 -11.49 7.28 -0.74
CA ASN A 291 -12.11 7.91 -1.91
C ASN A 291 -12.81 6.86 -2.78
N TRP A 292 -14.12 6.73 -2.59
CA TRP A 292 -14.98 5.82 -3.36
C TRP A 292 -15.79 6.51 -4.45
N SER A 293 -15.34 7.66 -4.96
CA SER A 293 -16.06 8.43 -5.98
C SER A 293 -16.36 7.65 -7.26
N LEU A 294 -15.54 6.64 -7.60
CA LEU A 294 -15.80 5.74 -8.73
C LEU A 294 -16.76 4.60 -8.38
N TYR A 295 -16.81 4.18 -7.10
CA TYR A 295 -17.62 3.07 -6.65
C TYR A 295 -19.04 3.51 -6.24
N SER A 296 -19.16 4.64 -5.55
CA SER A 296 -20.40 5.23 -5.07
C SER A 296 -20.34 6.75 -5.21
N PRO A 297 -20.55 7.30 -6.42
CA PRO A 297 -20.55 8.73 -6.63
C PRO A 297 -21.61 9.42 -5.76
N GLY A 298 -21.18 10.49 -5.05
CA GLY A 298 -22.07 11.25 -4.18
C GLY A 298 -22.44 10.62 -2.83
N GLY A 299 -21.84 9.46 -2.50
CA GLY A 299 -22.04 8.83 -1.19
C GLY A 299 -21.46 9.67 -0.03
N ASP A 300 -21.96 9.40 1.18
CA ASP A 300 -21.62 10.17 2.41
C ASP A 300 -20.38 9.60 3.14
N TRP A 301 -19.55 8.84 2.42
CA TRP A 301 -18.33 8.24 2.96
C TRP A 301 -17.26 9.29 3.30
N VAL A 302 -16.49 9.01 4.35
CA VAL A 302 -15.37 9.87 4.76
C VAL A 302 -14.22 9.66 3.78
N ASN A 303 -13.83 10.71 3.05
CA ASN A 303 -12.66 10.67 2.19
C ASN A 303 -11.39 10.64 3.02
N LEU A 304 -10.60 9.57 2.86
CA LEU A 304 -9.30 9.38 3.49
C LEU A 304 -8.35 8.74 2.48
N GLY A 305 -7.07 9.10 2.59
CA GLY A 305 -6.02 8.62 1.72
C GLY A 305 -4.98 9.72 1.44
N PRO A 306 -4.02 9.49 0.54
CA PRO A 306 -2.97 10.46 0.26
C PRO A 306 -3.54 11.78 -0.30
N GLY A 307 -3.36 12.87 0.44
CA GLY A 307 -3.80 14.20 0.06
C GLY A 307 -5.30 14.46 0.24
N ALA A 308 -6.01 13.62 0.99
CA ALA A 308 -7.43 13.85 1.29
C ALA A 308 -7.63 15.14 2.09
N ASP A 309 -8.71 15.85 1.77
CA ASP A 309 -9.09 17.09 2.45
C ASP A 309 -9.63 16.80 3.86
N ALA A 310 -8.87 17.24 4.87
CA ALA A 310 -9.21 17.00 6.27
C ALA A 310 -10.49 17.74 6.69
N GLN A 311 -10.77 18.93 6.15
CA GLN A 311 -11.95 19.72 6.48
C GLN A 311 -13.23 19.04 5.94
N GLU A 312 -13.19 18.60 4.68
CA GLU A 312 -14.30 17.84 4.08
C GLU A 312 -14.50 16.51 4.83
N GLY A 313 -13.42 15.79 5.11
CA GLY A 313 -13.46 14.52 5.86
C GLY A 313 -14.08 14.69 7.24
N HIS A 314 -13.68 15.73 7.98
CA HIS A 314 -14.23 16.04 9.30
C HIS A 314 -15.74 16.37 9.22
N ALA A 315 -16.18 17.21 8.27
CA ALA A 315 -17.59 17.53 8.08
C ALA A 315 -18.43 16.27 7.76
N ARG A 316 -17.90 15.35 6.95
CA ARG A 316 -18.56 14.07 6.66
C ARG A 316 -18.62 13.17 7.90
N LEU A 317 -17.54 13.09 8.67
CA LEU A 317 -17.53 12.33 9.92
C LEU A 317 -18.57 12.86 10.91
N GLN A 318 -18.69 14.19 11.05
CA GLN A 318 -19.74 14.81 11.88
C GLN A 318 -21.14 14.40 11.42
N ARG A 319 -21.43 14.43 10.12
CA ARG A 319 -22.75 14.01 9.59
C ARG A 319 -23.05 12.55 9.87
N LEU A 320 -22.08 11.67 9.69
CA LEU A 320 -22.23 10.24 9.98
C LEU A 320 -22.60 9.98 11.44
N MET A 321 -22.06 10.78 12.36
CA MET A 321 -22.35 10.66 13.79
C MET A 321 -23.76 11.19 14.18
N GLN A 322 -24.48 11.86 13.27
CA GLN A 322 -25.88 12.24 13.49
C GLN A 322 -26.88 11.10 13.21
N ARG A 323 -26.41 9.98 12.64
CA ARG A 323 -27.27 8.83 12.37
C ARG A 323 -27.87 8.26 13.68
N PRO A 324 -29.09 7.71 13.65
CA PRO A 324 -29.78 7.22 14.86
C PRO A 324 -28.95 6.29 15.73
N ALA A 325 -28.13 5.44 15.13
CA ALA A 325 -27.28 4.48 15.84
C ALA A 325 -26.15 5.12 16.67
N TYR A 326 -25.74 6.37 16.33
CA TYR A 326 -24.55 6.99 16.92
C TYR A 326 -24.81 8.23 17.75
N ARG A 327 -25.78 9.07 17.36
CA ARG A 327 -26.01 10.41 17.98
C ARG A 327 -26.18 10.40 19.49
N THR A 328 -26.57 9.28 20.09
CA THR A 328 -26.81 9.13 21.54
C THR A 328 -25.65 8.45 22.28
N LEU A 329 -24.65 7.93 21.56
CA LEU A 329 -23.53 7.21 22.18
C LEU A 329 -22.67 8.18 23.00
N ARG A 330 -22.14 7.67 24.11
CA ARG A 330 -21.18 8.37 24.96
C ARG A 330 -19.92 8.75 24.16
N ALA A 331 -19.40 7.85 23.36
CA ALA A 331 -18.23 8.09 22.50
C ALA A 331 -18.43 9.34 21.61
N VAL A 332 -19.62 9.57 21.08
CA VAL A 332 -19.90 10.74 20.21
C VAL A 332 -19.97 12.02 21.04
N ARG A 333 -20.63 11.99 22.21
CA ARG A 333 -20.69 13.15 23.13
C ARG A 333 -19.32 13.55 23.66
N GLU A 334 -18.45 12.57 23.92
CA GLU A 334 -17.08 12.77 24.41
C GLU A 334 -16.05 12.93 23.27
N GLN A 335 -16.53 12.99 22.03
CA GLN A 335 -15.68 13.12 20.83
C GLN A 335 -14.60 12.02 20.68
N GLN A 336 -14.85 10.82 21.22
CA GLN A 336 -13.99 9.65 21.06
C GLN A 336 -14.34 8.92 19.75
N VAL A 337 -14.34 9.68 18.65
CA VAL A 337 -14.65 9.22 17.30
C VAL A 337 -13.49 9.51 16.38
N TYR A 338 -13.07 8.47 15.68
CA TYR A 338 -11.92 8.51 14.79
C TYR A 338 -12.27 7.95 13.43
N ALA A 339 -11.62 8.44 12.41
CA ALA A 339 -11.70 7.89 11.06
C ALA A 339 -10.31 7.50 10.58
N ILE A 340 -10.20 6.35 9.90
CA ILE A 340 -8.94 5.81 9.41
C ILE A 340 -9.10 5.29 7.99
N TRP A 341 -8.05 5.41 7.19
CA TRP A 341 -8.01 4.96 5.81
C TRP A 341 -8.31 3.47 5.68
N HIS A 342 -9.38 3.16 4.96
CA HIS A 342 -9.92 1.81 4.81
C HIS A 342 -8.91 0.82 4.24
N PRO A 343 -8.11 1.15 3.19
CA PRO A 343 -7.20 0.19 2.59
C PRO A 343 -6.08 -0.36 3.50
N PHE A 344 -5.90 0.15 4.72
CA PHE A 344 -5.07 -0.54 5.71
C PHE A 344 -5.53 -1.99 5.97
N TYR A 345 -6.78 -2.33 5.65
CA TYR A 345 -7.33 -3.69 5.79
C TYR A 345 -6.72 -4.71 4.83
N ASP A 346 -6.01 -4.27 3.78
CA ASP A 346 -5.58 -5.11 2.66
C ASP A 346 -4.21 -4.68 2.10
N ASN A 347 -3.29 -4.31 2.97
CA ASN A 347 -1.93 -3.96 2.58
C ASN A 347 -0.89 -4.38 3.64
N PRO A 348 0.41 -4.51 3.26
CA PRO A 348 1.45 -4.97 4.16
C PRO A 348 1.81 -4.01 5.29
N TYR A 349 1.43 -2.74 5.20
CA TYR A 349 1.81 -1.70 6.18
C TYR A 349 0.69 -1.27 7.13
N TYR A 350 -0.28 -2.16 7.38
CA TYR A 350 -1.32 -1.98 8.39
C TYR A 350 -0.79 -1.70 9.81
N PHE A 351 0.48 -1.99 10.08
CA PHE A 351 1.11 -1.66 11.36
C PHE A 351 1.15 -0.15 11.65
N ILE A 352 1.05 0.68 10.62
CA ILE A 352 0.85 2.14 10.76
C ILE A 352 -0.52 2.42 11.41
N ALA A 353 -1.57 1.75 10.91
CA ALA A 353 -2.90 1.81 11.54
C ALA A 353 -2.88 1.27 12.97
N LEU A 354 -2.12 0.19 13.24
CA LEU A 354 -1.93 -0.34 14.58
C LEU A 354 -1.38 0.72 15.54
N GLN A 355 -0.32 1.44 15.13
CA GLN A 355 0.25 2.50 15.93
C GLN A 355 -0.74 3.64 16.17
N ARG A 356 -1.49 4.04 15.12
CA ARG A 356 -2.46 5.14 15.22
C ARG A 356 -3.62 4.77 16.15
N VAL A 357 -4.18 3.59 15.99
CA VAL A 357 -5.29 3.09 16.84
C VAL A 357 -4.82 2.92 18.28
N ALA A 358 -3.63 2.34 18.52
CA ALA A 358 -3.08 2.20 19.86
C ALA A 358 -2.93 3.58 20.56
N LYS A 359 -2.44 4.59 19.84
CA LYS A 359 -2.32 5.95 20.36
C LYS A 359 -3.67 6.59 20.67
N TRP A 360 -4.71 6.31 19.90
CA TRP A 360 -6.08 6.79 20.20
C TRP A 360 -6.69 6.10 21.41
N LEU A 361 -6.47 4.79 21.53
CA LEU A 361 -7.03 4.02 22.66
C LEU A 361 -6.30 4.28 23.98
N HIS A 362 -5.00 4.59 23.93
CA HIS A 362 -4.14 4.75 25.09
C HIS A 362 -3.18 5.95 24.91
N PRO A 363 -3.71 7.19 24.83
CA PRO A 363 -2.93 8.37 24.47
C PRO A 363 -1.75 8.66 25.42
N GLU A 364 -1.90 8.41 26.71
CA GLU A 364 -0.84 8.62 27.71
C GLU A 364 0.28 7.59 27.56
N LEU A 365 -0.07 6.30 27.36
CA LEU A 365 0.88 5.21 27.17
C LEU A 365 1.72 5.41 25.90
N PHE A 366 1.11 5.96 24.87
CA PHE A 366 1.73 6.19 23.55
C PHE A 366 1.98 7.67 23.24
N ALA A 367 2.16 8.52 24.26
CA ALA A 367 2.42 9.95 24.05
C ALA A 367 3.62 10.21 23.11
N ALA A 368 4.71 9.44 23.28
CA ALA A 368 5.92 9.55 22.46
C ALA A 368 5.85 8.80 21.12
N LEU A 369 4.79 8.04 20.85
CA LEU A 369 4.63 7.33 19.58
C LEU A 369 4.15 8.31 18.51
N ASP A 370 4.83 8.35 17.37
CA ASP A 370 4.45 9.17 16.22
C ASP A 370 4.18 8.28 14.99
N PRO A 371 2.90 7.90 14.76
CA PRO A 371 2.51 7.11 13.60
C PRO A 371 2.73 7.83 12.27
N GLU A 372 2.62 9.16 12.26
CA GLU A 372 2.85 10.01 11.10
C GLU A 372 4.32 9.96 10.66
N ALA A 373 5.25 10.14 11.60
CA ALA A 373 6.68 10.02 11.33
C ALA A 373 7.06 8.61 10.87
N THR A 374 6.47 7.56 11.48
CA THR A 374 6.66 6.18 11.04
C THR A 374 6.19 5.97 9.60
N PHE A 375 5.06 6.57 9.21
CA PHE A 375 4.54 6.44 7.85
C PHE A 375 5.39 7.21 6.83
N ARG A 376 5.89 8.39 7.18
CA ARG A 376 6.88 9.12 6.36
C ARG A 376 8.13 8.29 6.12
N GLU A 377 8.70 7.70 7.19
CA GLU A 377 9.86 6.81 7.08
C GLU A 377 9.60 5.61 6.17
N LEU A 378 8.40 5.01 6.24
CA LEU A 378 8.00 3.93 5.34
C LEU A 378 8.02 4.37 3.87
N HIS A 379 7.45 5.54 3.56
CA HIS A 379 7.45 6.09 2.21
C HIS A 379 8.87 6.39 1.72
N GLU A 380 9.68 7.03 2.52
CA GLU A 380 11.06 7.39 2.17
C GLU A 380 11.95 6.17 1.89
N ARG A 381 11.77 5.10 2.67
CA ARG A 381 12.63 3.90 2.57
C ARG A 381 12.14 2.87 1.57
N PHE A 382 10.84 2.71 1.46
CA PHE A 382 10.27 1.52 0.82
C PHE A 382 9.30 1.81 -0.32
N LEU A 383 8.63 2.95 -0.36
CA LEU A 383 7.60 3.24 -1.35
C LEU A 383 8.09 4.21 -2.43
N PRO A 384 7.67 4.03 -3.70
CA PRO A 384 8.09 4.89 -4.80
C PRO A 384 7.35 6.23 -4.86
N VAL A 385 6.28 6.39 -4.09
CA VAL A 385 5.46 7.60 -4.07
C VAL A 385 5.74 8.40 -2.79
N PRO A 386 5.82 9.74 -2.86
CA PRO A 386 6.06 10.56 -1.69
C PRO A 386 4.89 10.47 -0.70
N TYR A 387 5.20 10.60 0.58
CA TYR A 387 4.17 10.68 1.62
C TYR A 387 3.31 11.94 1.43
N GLN A 388 2.01 11.79 1.64
CA GLN A 388 1.03 12.86 1.77
C GLN A 388 0.17 12.58 3.00
N SER A 389 -0.28 13.61 3.72
CA SER A 389 -1.22 13.46 4.84
C SER A 389 -2.63 13.10 4.35
N GLY A 390 -3.56 12.79 5.28
CA GLY A 390 -4.95 12.56 4.97
C GLY A 390 -5.47 11.14 5.27
N TYR A 391 -4.67 10.30 5.94
CA TYR A 391 -5.03 8.89 6.19
C TYR A 391 -5.89 8.66 7.43
N TRP A 392 -6.08 9.68 8.25
CA TRP A 392 -6.89 9.61 9.48
C TRP A 392 -7.32 10.99 9.95
N LEU A 393 -8.38 11.01 10.73
CA LEU A 393 -8.88 12.19 11.45
C LEU A 393 -9.49 11.81 12.80
N SER A 394 -9.68 12.83 13.64
CA SER A 394 -10.39 12.75 14.90
C SER A 394 -11.53 13.75 14.90
N LEU A 395 -12.67 13.39 15.48
CA LEU A 395 -13.78 14.32 15.65
C LEU A 395 -13.42 15.48 16.61
N LYS A 396 -12.46 15.23 17.52
CA LYS A 396 -11.98 16.21 18.50
C LYS A 396 -11.03 17.26 17.91
N GLU A 397 -10.29 16.89 16.85
CA GLU A 397 -9.32 17.79 16.23
C GLU A 397 -10.06 18.84 15.40
N THR A 398 -9.94 20.11 15.80
CA THR A 398 -10.43 21.22 14.97
C THR A 398 -9.48 21.36 13.78
N VAL A 399 -9.99 21.14 12.58
CA VAL A 399 -9.23 21.38 11.34
C VAL A 399 -9.21 22.90 11.14
N VAL A 400 -8.06 23.52 11.34
CA VAL A 400 -7.81 24.96 11.13
C VAL A 400 -7.46 25.19 9.66
#